data_b13cc161dc1efd818927260d1fa27c35
#
_entry.id   b13cc161dc1efd818927260d1fa27c35
#
_cell.length_a   1.000
_cell.length_b   1.000
_cell.length_c   1.000
_cell.angle_alpha   90.00
_cell.angle_beta   90.00
_cell.angle_gamma   90.00
#
_symmetry.space_group_name_H-M   'P 1'
#
loop_
_entity.id
_entity.type
_entity.pdbx_description
1 polymer ?
#
loop_
_entity_poly.entity_id
_entity_poly.type
_entity_poly.pdbx_seq_one_letter_code
_entity_poly.pdbx_strand_id
1 'polypeptide(L)'
;MTSNASRFLLASHWIAAWVCFAMLAVSPVQSQPPNILLIVSEDNGPELGCYGDSSARTPHLDRLAGEGVRFDRAFVPQAGCSQSRASLLTGLYPHQHGQIGLATWGFRLYHEEFPTLPALLKNAGFRTGIIGKLHVEPATPFPFDFKKISLSNFSRKNLADYAKSAGEFFRAGDAPFFLSINFPDAHDPWLRQVDGLPESPQAGDQVRAMSYMGIDPPGMRDMVADYYNSLARLDACVGQLLEELQKSGKVDNTLVVYMGDHGADMLRGKRTCFDGGIRVPLLVRWPGHSKPGSRMELVSTLDLMPTFLTAAGAAIPAGLPGRPLQPVLAAQPSEWREQIFFEYHTHGAANNYFPQRGVRTNRYKLIENLLPGELHPDFDLTIRKLNKDAKERDTPGGLDLAAVIQKAPEPIRSAYQEARQPPRYLLYDLSEDPYEFRNLAGDPNHSDTLRSLQALLDQWRRDSGDPLLDASNLQRLTKEVRAVKTKAQAQDVTWGYPYFFLGIEPPKNLLSQPPKEKGEQDD
;
A
#
# COMPACT_ATOMS: atom_id res chain seq x y z
N MET A 1 -34.84 101.39 29.11
CA MET A 1 -36.27 101.43 28.71
C MET A 1 -36.51 100.07 28.08
N THR A 2 -37.00 99.13 28.86
CA THR A 2 -38.23 98.37 28.74
C THR A 2 -38.49 97.77 27.31
N SER A 3 -38.58 96.48 27.12
CA SER A 3 -39.70 95.61 27.55
C SER A 3 -39.50 94.15 27.11
N ASN A 4 -39.88 93.37 28.00
CA ASN A 4 -40.49 92.07 27.92
C ASN A 4 -40.94 91.51 26.54
N ALA A 5 -40.75 90.24 26.33
CA ALA A 5 -41.84 89.32 26.04
C ALA A 5 -41.39 87.83 25.90
N SER A 6 -41.93 87.11 26.72
CA SER A 6 -42.78 85.88 26.61
C SER A 6 -42.19 84.65 25.89
N ARG A 7 -41.97 83.68 26.67
CA ARG A 7 -41.69 82.28 26.37
C ARG A 7 -42.97 81.57 25.77
N PHE A 8 -42.72 80.75 24.74
CA PHE A 8 -43.61 79.59 24.48
C PHE A 8 -42.77 78.35 24.38
N LEU A 9 -42.98 77.44 25.32
CA LEU A 9 -42.45 76.10 25.33
C LEU A 9 -43.29 75.22 24.40
N LEU A 10 -42.62 74.59 23.42
CA LEU A 10 -43.15 73.43 22.69
C LEU A 10 -42.28 72.23 23.00
N ALA A 11 -42.87 71.31 23.76
CA ALA A 11 -42.32 70.01 24.08
C ALA A 11 -42.43 69.09 22.83
N SER A 12 -41.34 68.74 22.21
CA SER A 12 -41.25 67.70 21.17
C SER A 12 -40.84 66.38 21.83
N HIS A 13 -41.77 65.41 21.84
CA HIS A 13 -41.54 64.05 22.29
C HIS A 13 -40.71 63.30 21.24
N TRP A 14 -39.47 62.94 21.57
CA TRP A 14 -38.68 62.02 20.82
C TRP A 14 -39.01 60.59 21.24
N ILE A 15 -39.74 59.85 20.42
CA ILE A 15 -39.93 58.41 20.56
C ILE A 15 -38.67 57.75 19.96
N ALA A 16 -37.76 57.29 20.83
CA ALA A 16 -36.62 56.47 20.42
C ALA A 16 -37.10 55.05 20.16
N ALA A 17 -37.31 54.71 18.86
CA ALA A 17 -37.56 53.35 18.45
C ALA A 17 -36.24 52.56 18.55
N TRP A 18 -36.09 51.73 19.55
CA TRP A 18 -35.07 50.69 19.62
C TRP A 18 -35.41 49.57 18.61
N VAL A 19 -34.73 49.58 17.45
CA VAL A 19 -34.71 48.44 16.58
C VAL A 19 -33.70 47.45 17.13
N CYS A 20 -34.17 46.45 17.88
CA CYS A 20 -33.37 45.26 18.23
C CYS A 20 -33.07 44.48 16.93
N PHE A 21 -31.92 44.73 16.35
CA PHE A 21 -31.35 43.84 15.33
C PHE A 21 -30.86 42.57 16.08
N ALA A 22 -31.71 41.53 16.17
CA ALA A 22 -31.31 40.21 16.56
C ALA A 22 -30.37 39.70 15.47
N MET A 23 -29.06 39.88 15.63
CA MET A 23 -28.07 39.11 14.91
C MET A 23 -28.27 37.63 15.28
N LEU A 24 -29.03 36.92 14.46
CA LEU A 24 -28.96 35.47 14.42
C LEU A 24 -27.50 35.14 14.10
N ALA A 25 -26.73 34.84 15.13
CA ALA A 25 -25.43 34.18 14.96
C ALA A 25 -25.73 32.84 14.25
N VAL A 26 -25.64 32.84 12.94
CA VAL A 26 -25.58 31.60 12.17
C VAL A 26 -24.28 30.98 12.60
N SER A 27 -24.31 30.10 13.61
CA SER A 27 -23.21 29.22 13.90
C SER A 27 -22.85 28.53 12.59
N PRO A 28 -21.60 28.55 12.15
CA PRO A 28 -21.23 27.79 10.97
C PRO A 28 -21.68 26.35 11.23
N VAL A 29 -22.58 25.86 10.39
CA VAL A 29 -22.94 24.44 10.40
C VAL A 29 -21.62 23.73 10.16
N GLN A 30 -21.04 23.21 11.23
CA GLN A 30 -19.83 22.42 11.13
C GLN A 30 -20.22 21.22 10.28
N SER A 31 -19.79 21.23 9.01
CA SER A 31 -20.09 20.14 8.08
C SER A 31 -19.61 18.85 8.74
N GLN A 32 -20.49 17.86 8.81
CA GLN A 32 -20.10 16.56 9.34
C GLN A 32 -18.84 16.07 8.62
N PRO A 33 -17.85 15.50 9.35
CA PRO A 33 -16.68 14.95 8.70
C PRO A 33 -17.11 13.91 7.65
N PRO A 34 -16.35 13.77 6.55
CA PRO A 34 -16.71 12.85 5.48
C PRO A 34 -16.63 11.41 5.98
N ASN A 35 -17.44 10.54 5.40
CA ASN A 35 -17.18 9.10 5.47
C ASN A 35 -15.89 8.77 4.74
N ILE A 36 -15.23 7.69 5.14
CA ILE A 36 -13.98 7.22 4.52
C ILE A 36 -14.18 5.78 4.07
N LEU A 37 -14.08 5.54 2.77
CA LEU A 37 -14.09 4.22 2.16
C LEU A 37 -12.71 3.93 1.58
N LEU A 38 -11.99 3.00 2.19
CA LEU A 38 -10.69 2.51 1.74
C LEU A 38 -10.87 1.16 1.07
N ILE A 39 -10.56 1.07 -0.22
CA ILE A 39 -10.63 -0.14 -1.05
C ILE A 39 -9.20 -0.59 -1.32
N VAL A 40 -8.85 -1.78 -0.86
CA VAL A 40 -7.52 -2.37 -1.04
C VAL A 40 -7.63 -3.64 -1.86
N SER A 41 -6.94 -3.69 -2.99
CA SER A 41 -6.73 -4.91 -3.78
C SER A 41 -5.46 -5.63 -3.37
N GLU A 42 -5.38 -6.94 -3.59
CA GLU A 42 -4.18 -7.72 -3.36
C GLU A 42 -3.34 -7.84 -4.64
N ASP A 43 -1.99 -7.80 -4.49
CA ASP A 43 -1.02 -8.06 -5.55
C ASP A 43 -1.31 -7.28 -6.84
N ASN A 44 -1.74 -6.02 -6.72
CA ASN A 44 -2.15 -5.18 -7.83
C ASN A 44 -1.23 -3.96 -7.99
N GLY A 45 -0.39 -4.00 -9.00
CA GLY A 45 0.37 -2.85 -9.49
C GLY A 45 -0.49 -1.92 -10.37
N PRO A 46 0.12 -0.92 -11.04
CA PRO A 46 -0.62 0.05 -11.86
C PRO A 46 -1.10 -0.52 -13.21
N GLU A 47 -1.34 -1.83 -13.31
CA GLU A 47 -1.87 -2.52 -14.50
C GLU A 47 -3.39 -2.33 -14.59
N LEU A 48 -3.85 -1.08 -14.78
CA LEU A 48 -5.24 -0.67 -14.95
C LEU A 48 -5.40 0.19 -16.20
N GLY A 49 -6.60 0.21 -16.79
CA GLY A 49 -6.90 1.01 -17.98
C GLY A 49 -6.60 2.50 -17.79
N CYS A 50 -6.96 3.07 -16.64
CA CYS A 50 -6.68 4.48 -16.32
C CYS A 50 -5.18 4.81 -16.22
N TYR A 51 -4.29 3.84 -16.05
CA TYR A 51 -2.83 4.01 -16.12
C TYR A 51 -2.25 3.75 -17.51
N GLY A 52 -3.09 3.49 -18.51
CA GLY A 52 -2.70 3.30 -19.90
C GLY A 52 -2.37 1.85 -20.27
N ASP A 53 -2.69 0.88 -19.40
CA ASP A 53 -2.51 -0.54 -19.73
C ASP A 53 -3.65 -1.03 -20.64
N SER A 54 -3.32 -1.33 -21.89
CA SER A 54 -4.28 -1.78 -22.91
C SER A 54 -4.78 -3.21 -22.70
N SER A 55 -4.11 -4.01 -21.88
CA SER A 55 -4.55 -5.36 -21.51
C SER A 55 -5.58 -5.35 -20.39
N ALA A 56 -5.60 -4.30 -19.58
CA ALA A 56 -6.51 -4.17 -18.45
C ALA A 56 -7.94 -3.78 -18.89
N ARG A 57 -8.93 -4.46 -18.34
CA ARG A 57 -10.36 -4.17 -18.55
C ARG A 57 -10.97 -3.76 -17.22
N THR A 58 -10.85 -2.46 -16.88
CA THR A 58 -11.19 -1.91 -15.56
C THR A 58 -12.09 -0.67 -15.64
N PRO A 59 -13.27 -0.75 -16.30
CA PRO A 59 -14.11 0.43 -16.56
C PRO A 59 -14.64 1.13 -15.31
N HIS A 60 -14.86 0.43 -14.19
CA HIS A 60 -15.32 1.04 -12.94
C HIS A 60 -14.21 1.82 -12.24
N LEU A 61 -12.99 1.27 -12.21
CA LEU A 61 -11.80 1.96 -11.70
C LEU A 61 -11.38 3.11 -12.61
N ASP A 62 -11.51 2.95 -13.93
CA ASP A 62 -11.23 4.02 -14.89
C ASP A 62 -12.20 5.19 -14.70
N ARG A 63 -13.48 4.91 -14.43
CA ARG A 63 -14.47 5.93 -14.08
C ARG A 63 -14.13 6.61 -12.76
N LEU A 64 -13.76 5.84 -11.71
CA LEU A 64 -13.34 6.39 -10.42
C LEU A 64 -12.14 7.33 -10.59
N ALA A 65 -11.18 6.97 -11.42
CA ALA A 65 -10.03 7.80 -11.76
C ALA A 65 -10.45 9.09 -12.51
N GLY A 66 -11.41 8.99 -13.43
CA GLY A 66 -11.94 10.14 -14.17
C GLY A 66 -12.71 11.13 -13.30
N GLU A 67 -13.38 10.64 -12.25
CA GLU A 67 -14.13 11.45 -11.27
C GLU A 67 -13.25 11.99 -10.14
N GLY A 68 -12.01 11.48 -10.00
CA GLY A 68 -11.11 11.76 -8.90
C GLY A 68 -9.69 12.12 -9.32
N VAL A 69 -8.77 11.92 -8.40
CA VAL A 69 -7.33 12.10 -8.60
C VAL A 69 -6.68 10.73 -8.78
N ARG A 70 -5.91 10.58 -9.85
CA ARG A 70 -5.01 9.45 -10.08
C ARG A 70 -3.58 9.88 -9.75
N PHE A 71 -2.90 9.13 -8.89
CA PHE A 71 -1.50 9.34 -8.60
C PHE A 71 -0.64 8.43 -9.47
N ASP A 72 0.18 9.02 -10.34
CA ASP A 72 1.04 8.25 -11.25
C ASP A 72 2.27 7.68 -10.55
N ARG A 73 2.60 8.20 -9.36
CA ARG A 73 3.79 7.86 -8.57
C ARG A 73 3.45 7.60 -7.10
N ALA A 74 2.62 6.58 -6.85
CA ALA A 74 2.29 6.11 -5.51
C ALA A 74 3.03 4.80 -5.20
N PHE A 75 3.59 4.70 -3.98
CA PHE A 75 4.48 3.61 -3.59
C PHE A 75 4.17 3.11 -2.18
N VAL A 76 4.32 1.80 -2.00
CA VAL A 76 4.31 1.18 -0.66
C VAL A 76 5.71 1.16 -0.05
N PRO A 77 5.86 1.20 1.28
CA PRO A 77 7.17 1.14 1.91
C PRO A 77 7.82 -0.23 1.82
N GLN A 78 7.05 -1.32 1.65
CA GLN A 78 7.56 -2.67 1.40
C GLN A 78 6.54 -3.47 0.57
N ALA A 79 7.03 -4.16 -0.47
CA ALA A 79 6.22 -5.02 -1.33
C ALA A 79 5.93 -6.37 -0.67
N GLY A 80 5.04 -6.38 0.31
CA GLY A 80 4.59 -7.57 1.03
C GLY A 80 3.29 -7.30 1.78
N CYS A 81 2.36 -8.26 1.75
CA CYS A 81 0.99 -8.06 2.23
C CYS A 81 0.91 -7.54 3.67
N SER A 82 1.47 -8.29 4.65
CA SER A 82 1.40 -7.90 6.07
C SER A 82 2.13 -6.58 6.35
N GLN A 83 3.28 -6.39 5.73
CA GLN A 83 4.14 -5.23 5.91
C GLN A 83 3.47 -3.96 5.39
N SER A 84 2.98 -4.00 4.14
CA SER A 84 2.27 -2.88 3.53
C SER A 84 1.00 -2.52 4.29
N ARG A 85 0.21 -3.53 4.71
CA ARG A 85 -1.03 -3.32 5.48
C ARG A 85 -0.77 -2.77 6.87
N ALA A 86 0.27 -3.25 7.57
CA ALA A 86 0.69 -2.68 8.84
C ALA A 86 1.14 -1.23 8.66
N SER A 87 1.94 -0.92 7.64
CA SER A 87 2.38 0.44 7.33
C SER A 87 1.21 1.37 7.01
N LEU A 88 0.23 0.91 6.22
CA LEU A 88 -0.99 1.67 5.90
C LEU A 88 -1.79 2.04 7.16
N LEU A 89 -1.93 1.10 8.11
CA LEU A 89 -2.78 1.25 9.28
C LEU A 89 -2.07 1.86 10.50
N THR A 90 -0.73 1.93 10.50
CA THR A 90 0.08 2.57 11.57
C THR A 90 0.73 3.87 11.12
N GLY A 91 0.85 4.11 9.81
CA GLY A 91 1.55 5.26 9.24
C GLY A 91 3.09 5.17 9.35
N LEU A 92 3.66 4.01 9.70
CA LEU A 92 5.08 3.81 10.00
C LEU A 92 5.75 2.88 8.97
N TYR A 93 7.09 2.94 8.88
CA TYR A 93 7.86 1.97 8.11
C TYR A 93 7.90 0.60 8.79
N PRO A 94 8.10 -0.52 8.04
CA PRO A 94 8.18 -1.86 8.62
C PRO A 94 9.18 -2.00 9.75
N HIS A 95 10.39 -1.43 9.63
CA HIS A 95 11.38 -1.46 10.72
C HIS A 95 10.93 -0.65 11.95
N GLN A 96 10.02 0.32 11.81
CA GLN A 96 9.50 1.11 12.93
C GLN A 96 8.34 0.41 13.65
N HIS A 97 7.46 -0.29 12.92
CA HIS A 97 6.33 -0.98 13.54
C HIS A 97 6.58 -2.46 13.85
N GLY A 98 7.60 -3.08 13.26
CA GLY A 98 8.01 -4.45 13.56
C GLY A 98 7.44 -5.55 12.67
N GLN A 99 6.38 -5.31 11.91
CA GLN A 99 5.82 -6.30 10.98
C GLN A 99 6.71 -6.39 9.72
N ILE A 100 7.90 -7.01 9.85
CA ILE A 100 8.91 -7.10 8.79
C ILE A 100 8.74 -8.30 7.86
N GLY A 101 7.83 -9.22 8.17
CA GLY A 101 7.46 -10.40 7.40
C GLY A 101 5.95 -10.68 7.53
N LEU A 102 5.48 -11.80 6.95
CA LEU A 102 4.06 -12.17 6.99
C LEU A 102 3.59 -12.54 8.40
N ALA A 103 2.42 -12.06 8.79
CA ALA A 103 1.73 -12.45 10.02
C ALA A 103 1.54 -13.98 10.11
N THR A 104 1.23 -14.65 9.00
CA THR A 104 1.09 -16.10 8.92
C THR A 104 2.39 -16.89 9.14
N TRP A 105 3.54 -16.19 9.19
CA TRP A 105 4.85 -16.72 9.54
C TRP A 105 5.33 -16.19 10.91
N GLY A 106 4.41 -15.71 11.76
CA GLY A 106 4.67 -15.26 13.14
C GLY A 106 5.31 -13.87 13.25
N PHE A 107 5.60 -13.18 12.14
CA PHE A 107 6.06 -11.79 12.21
C PHE A 107 4.94 -10.89 12.70
N ARG A 108 5.27 -9.88 13.53
CA ARG A 108 4.29 -9.08 14.24
C ARG A 108 4.76 -7.67 14.55
N LEU A 109 3.83 -6.80 14.94
CA LEU A 109 4.15 -5.50 15.53
C LEU A 109 4.98 -5.66 16.81
N TYR A 110 5.83 -4.69 17.11
CA TYR A 110 6.65 -4.73 18.32
C TYR A 110 5.82 -4.76 19.61
N HIS A 111 4.73 -3.98 19.66
CA HIS A 111 3.82 -3.88 20.81
C HIS A 111 2.40 -3.54 20.37
N GLU A 112 1.45 -3.59 21.31
CA GLU A 112 0.03 -3.37 21.05
C GLU A 112 -0.43 -1.93 21.23
N GLU A 113 0.41 -1.06 21.76
CA GLU A 113 0.09 0.34 22.06
C GLU A 113 0.28 1.28 20.86
N PHE A 114 0.58 0.77 19.66
CA PHE A 114 0.67 1.64 18.49
C PHE A 114 -0.65 2.38 18.25
N PRO A 115 -0.59 3.70 17.98
CA PRO A 115 -1.75 4.44 17.50
C PRO A 115 -2.07 3.96 16.08
N THR A 116 -3.17 3.21 15.94
CA THR A 116 -3.61 2.69 14.64
C THR A 116 -4.73 3.55 14.06
N LEU A 117 -4.81 3.60 12.74
CA LEU A 117 -5.82 4.37 12.03
C LEU A 117 -7.26 4.06 12.50
N PRO A 118 -7.71 2.78 12.61
CA PRO A 118 -9.07 2.50 13.08
C PRO A 118 -9.27 2.92 14.54
N ALA A 119 -8.27 2.82 15.42
CA ALA A 119 -8.39 3.26 16.80
C ALA A 119 -8.54 4.78 16.90
N LEU A 120 -7.74 5.53 16.16
CA LEU A 120 -7.79 7.00 16.14
C LEU A 120 -9.11 7.51 15.55
N LEU A 121 -9.59 6.91 14.46
CA LEU A 121 -10.88 7.28 13.87
C LEU A 121 -12.05 6.91 14.77
N LYS A 122 -11.98 5.76 15.46
CA LYS A 122 -12.99 5.38 16.46
C LYS A 122 -13.04 6.39 17.61
N ASN A 123 -11.89 6.84 18.11
CA ASN A 123 -11.80 7.87 19.15
C ASN A 123 -12.32 9.24 18.65
N ALA A 124 -12.26 9.50 17.34
CA ALA A 124 -12.86 10.67 16.70
C ALA A 124 -14.37 10.52 16.41
N GLY A 125 -15.02 9.44 16.88
CA GLY A 125 -16.46 9.21 16.74
C GLY A 125 -16.89 8.50 15.47
N PHE A 126 -15.96 7.95 14.69
CA PHE A 126 -16.28 7.17 13.50
C PHE A 126 -16.72 5.74 13.87
N ARG A 127 -17.73 5.22 13.17
CA ARG A 127 -17.98 3.78 13.12
C ARG A 127 -16.89 3.13 12.28
N THR A 128 -16.28 2.03 12.76
CA THR A 128 -15.16 1.39 12.07
C THR A 128 -15.54 0.01 11.57
N GLY A 129 -15.19 -0.29 10.32
CA GLY A 129 -15.46 -1.58 9.71
C GLY A 129 -14.32 -2.11 8.86
N ILE A 130 -14.22 -3.43 8.80
CA ILE A 130 -13.34 -4.15 7.87
C ILE A 130 -14.11 -5.29 7.21
N ILE A 131 -13.98 -5.41 5.89
CA ILE A 131 -14.47 -6.52 5.10
C ILE A 131 -13.26 -7.11 4.37
N GLY A 132 -13.02 -8.41 4.54
CA GLY A 132 -11.85 -9.07 4.00
C GLY A 132 -10.67 -9.09 4.98
N LYS A 133 -9.49 -9.27 4.46
CA LYS A 133 -8.24 -9.58 5.13
C LYS A 133 -7.63 -8.38 5.88
N LEU A 134 -7.35 -8.54 7.19
CA LEU A 134 -6.49 -7.62 7.95
C LEU A 134 -5.00 -7.95 7.75
N HIS A 135 -4.61 -9.18 8.05
CA HIS A 135 -3.27 -9.76 7.88
C HIS A 135 -2.13 -9.03 8.61
N VAL A 136 -2.41 -8.50 9.79
CA VAL A 136 -1.44 -7.89 10.71
C VAL A 136 -1.58 -8.56 12.07
N GLU A 137 -0.47 -8.81 12.76
CA GLU A 137 -0.44 -9.36 14.12
C GLU A 137 0.31 -8.40 15.09
N PRO A 138 -0.21 -8.28 16.33
CA PRO A 138 -1.50 -8.78 16.77
C PRO A 138 -2.67 -7.97 16.19
N ALA A 139 -3.86 -8.55 16.14
CA ALA A 139 -5.07 -7.87 15.64
C ALA A 139 -5.70 -6.90 16.66
N THR A 140 -5.29 -6.99 17.92
CA THR A 140 -5.83 -6.23 19.06
C THR A 140 -5.79 -4.71 18.87
N PRO A 141 -4.69 -4.11 18.33
CA PRO A 141 -4.60 -2.67 18.11
C PRO A 141 -5.55 -2.11 17.03
N PHE A 142 -6.30 -2.98 16.34
CA PHE A 142 -7.18 -2.59 15.22
C PHE A 142 -8.66 -2.82 15.59
N PRO A 143 -9.29 -1.91 16.36
CA PRO A 143 -10.63 -2.08 16.92
C PRO A 143 -11.72 -1.78 15.87
N PHE A 144 -11.97 -2.69 14.95
CA PHE A 144 -13.10 -2.62 14.04
C PHE A 144 -14.37 -3.12 14.73
N ASP A 145 -15.45 -2.32 14.70
CA ASP A 145 -16.76 -2.68 15.25
C ASP A 145 -17.54 -3.63 14.34
N PHE A 146 -17.29 -3.55 13.04
CA PHE A 146 -17.90 -4.40 12.03
C PHE A 146 -16.80 -5.20 11.32
N LYS A 147 -16.93 -6.52 11.35
CA LYS A 147 -15.97 -7.44 10.71
C LYS A 147 -16.73 -8.49 9.91
N LYS A 148 -16.42 -8.58 8.61
CA LYS A 148 -16.97 -9.59 7.70
C LYS A 148 -15.88 -10.18 6.83
N ILE A 149 -16.04 -11.42 6.40
CA ILE A 149 -15.14 -12.12 5.47
C ILE A 149 -13.68 -12.02 5.96
N SER A 150 -13.42 -12.32 7.22
CA SER A 150 -12.13 -12.10 7.90
C SER A 150 -10.96 -12.92 7.36
N LEU A 151 -11.21 -13.89 6.47
CA LEU A 151 -10.19 -14.70 5.81
C LEU A 151 -9.76 -14.09 4.48
N SER A 152 -8.60 -14.53 3.97
CA SER A 152 -8.03 -14.04 2.71
C SER A 152 -8.89 -14.33 1.47
N ASN A 153 -9.81 -15.31 1.54
CA ASN A 153 -10.75 -15.70 0.47
C ASN A 153 -10.09 -15.95 -0.90
N PHE A 154 -8.91 -16.58 -0.92
CA PHE A 154 -8.19 -16.86 -2.16
C PHE A 154 -8.93 -17.81 -3.12
N SER A 155 -9.94 -18.54 -2.64
CA SER A 155 -10.86 -19.31 -3.48
C SER A 155 -11.99 -18.47 -4.12
N ARG A 156 -12.04 -17.15 -3.86
CA ARG A 156 -13.03 -16.17 -4.37
C ARG A 156 -14.48 -16.59 -4.18
N LYS A 157 -14.79 -17.25 -3.08
CA LYS A 157 -16.17 -17.65 -2.77
C LYS A 157 -17.01 -16.44 -2.39
N ASN A 158 -18.25 -16.40 -2.93
CA ASN A 158 -19.26 -15.43 -2.55
C ASN A 158 -18.78 -13.96 -2.66
N LEU A 159 -18.16 -13.59 -3.79
CA LEU A 159 -17.62 -12.25 -4.00
C LEU A 159 -18.68 -11.15 -3.86
N ALA A 160 -19.94 -11.43 -4.22
CA ALA A 160 -21.06 -10.50 -4.05
C ALA A 160 -21.31 -10.10 -2.58
N ASP A 161 -20.89 -10.91 -1.61
CA ASP A 161 -21.05 -10.61 -0.19
C ASP A 161 -20.20 -9.42 0.28
N TYR A 162 -19.14 -9.05 -0.46
CA TYR A 162 -18.36 -7.85 -0.17
C TYR A 162 -19.21 -6.59 -0.31
N ALA A 163 -19.85 -6.41 -1.46
CA ALA A 163 -20.74 -5.27 -1.73
C ALA A 163 -21.99 -5.30 -0.83
N LYS A 164 -22.60 -6.47 -0.63
CA LYS A 164 -23.76 -6.64 0.25
C LYS A 164 -23.43 -6.23 1.68
N SER A 165 -22.34 -6.74 2.26
CA SER A 165 -21.92 -6.41 3.63
C SER A 165 -21.56 -4.92 3.76
N ALA A 166 -20.95 -4.32 2.72
CA ALA A 166 -20.70 -2.89 2.70
C ALA A 166 -21.98 -2.07 2.71
N GLY A 167 -22.97 -2.46 1.91
CA GLY A 167 -24.31 -1.83 1.90
C GLY A 167 -25.02 -1.91 3.25
N GLU A 168 -24.91 -3.05 3.96
CA GLU A 168 -25.40 -3.19 5.33
C GLU A 168 -24.71 -2.18 6.26
N PHE A 169 -23.38 -2.07 6.18
CA PHE A 169 -22.59 -1.15 6.99
C PHE A 169 -22.90 0.32 6.67
N PHE A 170 -23.04 0.70 5.40
CA PHE A 170 -23.34 2.08 5.01
C PHE A 170 -24.68 2.55 5.58
N ARG A 171 -25.69 1.68 5.62
CA ARG A 171 -27.05 1.97 6.12
C ARG A 171 -27.22 1.86 7.64
N ALA A 172 -26.24 1.31 8.36
CA ALA A 172 -26.37 0.97 9.79
C ALA A 172 -26.39 2.18 10.75
N GLY A 173 -26.34 3.42 10.26
CA GLY A 173 -26.42 4.62 11.10
C GLY A 173 -25.89 5.88 10.41
N ASP A 174 -26.02 7.02 11.10
CA ASP A 174 -25.74 8.36 10.54
C ASP A 174 -24.37 8.92 10.98
N ALA A 175 -23.73 8.33 12.00
CA ALA A 175 -22.37 8.71 12.35
C ALA A 175 -21.41 8.46 11.19
N PRO A 176 -20.39 9.31 11.01
CA PRO A 176 -19.37 9.12 9.99
C PRO A 176 -18.71 7.75 10.13
N PHE A 177 -18.26 7.18 9.03
CA PHE A 177 -17.65 5.85 9.07
C PHE A 177 -16.28 5.81 8.41
N PHE A 178 -15.48 4.85 8.87
CA PHE A 178 -14.31 4.32 8.20
C PHE A 178 -14.56 2.85 7.86
N LEU A 179 -14.60 2.52 6.57
CA LEU A 179 -14.72 1.15 6.10
C LEU A 179 -13.52 0.79 5.24
N SER A 180 -12.75 -0.22 5.68
CA SER A 180 -11.69 -0.84 4.88
C SER A 180 -12.23 -2.10 4.22
N ILE A 181 -12.23 -2.13 2.88
CA ILE A 181 -12.62 -3.31 2.09
C ILE A 181 -11.39 -3.86 1.41
N ASN A 182 -11.14 -5.15 1.60
CA ASN A 182 -9.92 -5.82 1.18
C ASN A 182 -10.28 -6.99 0.27
N PHE A 183 -10.27 -6.74 -1.04
CA PHE A 183 -10.58 -7.76 -2.04
C PHE A 183 -9.43 -8.76 -2.22
N PRO A 184 -9.72 -10.04 -2.52
CA PRO A 184 -8.69 -11.07 -2.67
C PRO A 184 -7.98 -11.04 -4.04
N ASP A 185 -8.51 -10.33 -5.03
CA ASP A 185 -7.92 -10.19 -6.35
C ASP A 185 -6.94 -9.00 -6.40
N ALA A 186 -5.83 -9.11 -7.11
CA ALA A 186 -5.42 -10.21 -8.00
C ALA A 186 -4.37 -11.15 -7.38
N HIS A 187 -4.52 -11.57 -6.12
CA HIS A 187 -3.60 -12.54 -5.50
C HIS A 187 -3.66 -13.90 -6.22
N ASP A 188 -2.54 -14.60 -6.29
CA ASP A 188 -2.48 -16.01 -6.70
C ASP A 188 -3.34 -16.91 -5.78
N PRO A 189 -4.02 -17.97 -6.32
CA PRO A 189 -4.04 -18.44 -7.70
C PRO A 189 -4.86 -17.54 -8.63
N TRP A 190 -4.34 -17.27 -9.82
CA TRP A 190 -5.05 -16.50 -10.84
C TRP A 190 -6.09 -17.38 -11.53
N LEU A 191 -7.36 -17.18 -11.15
CA LEU A 191 -8.49 -17.94 -11.68
C LEU A 191 -9.07 -17.20 -12.89
N ARG A 192 -9.18 -17.91 -13.99
CA ARG A 192 -9.66 -17.35 -15.27
C ARG A 192 -11.05 -16.71 -15.16
N GLN A 193 -11.96 -17.37 -14.47
CA GLN A 193 -13.33 -16.90 -14.23
C GLN A 193 -13.87 -17.50 -12.94
N VAL A 194 -14.64 -16.71 -12.16
CA VAL A 194 -15.32 -17.16 -10.95
C VAL A 194 -16.70 -16.53 -10.90
N ASP A 195 -17.75 -17.33 -10.67
CA ASP A 195 -19.15 -16.87 -10.60
C ASP A 195 -19.57 -16.04 -11.84
N GLY A 196 -19.06 -16.41 -13.04
CA GLY A 196 -19.31 -15.69 -14.28
C GLY A 196 -18.50 -14.41 -14.47
N LEU A 197 -17.60 -14.06 -13.55
CA LEU A 197 -16.76 -12.87 -13.64
C LEU A 197 -15.29 -13.22 -13.94
N PRO A 198 -14.64 -12.48 -14.86
CA PRO A 198 -15.24 -11.50 -15.78
C PRO A 198 -16.14 -12.23 -16.80
N GLU A 199 -17.17 -11.54 -17.33
CA GLU A 199 -18.11 -12.12 -18.30
C GLU A 199 -17.41 -12.67 -19.56
N SER A 200 -16.35 -11.98 -20.00
CA SER A 200 -15.56 -12.35 -21.17
C SER A 200 -14.07 -12.44 -20.80
N PRO A 201 -13.61 -13.59 -20.29
CA PRO A 201 -12.20 -13.78 -19.93
C PRO A 201 -11.28 -13.65 -21.15
N GLN A 202 -10.12 -13.00 -20.95
CA GLN A 202 -9.07 -12.90 -21.95
C GLN A 202 -8.25 -14.19 -21.99
N ALA A 203 -7.70 -14.49 -23.16
CA ALA A 203 -6.74 -15.57 -23.39
C ALA A 203 -5.31 -15.00 -23.55
N GLY A 204 -4.30 -15.86 -23.50
CA GLY A 204 -2.91 -15.45 -23.54
C GLY A 204 -2.46 -14.74 -24.81
N ASP A 205 -3.13 -14.96 -25.95
CA ASP A 205 -2.87 -14.27 -27.22
C ASP A 205 -3.34 -12.80 -27.23
N GLN A 206 -4.24 -12.44 -26.29
CA GLN A 206 -4.83 -11.10 -26.17
C GLN A 206 -4.06 -10.17 -25.20
N VAL A 207 -3.03 -10.68 -24.52
CA VAL A 207 -2.27 -9.94 -23.53
C VAL A 207 -0.77 -9.97 -23.80
N ARG A 208 -0.04 -9.09 -23.12
CA ARG A 208 1.43 -9.10 -23.04
C ARG A 208 1.86 -9.09 -21.60
N ALA A 209 3.03 -9.65 -21.36
CA ALA A 209 3.67 -9.55 -20.05
C ALA A 209 3.93 -8.09 -19.69
N MET A 210 3.86 -7.75 -18.40
CA MET A 210 4.11 -6.41 -17.90
C MET A 210 5.53 -5.96 -18.29
N SER A 211 5.67 -4.74 -18.79
CA SER A 211 6.93 -4.24 -19.37
C SER A 211 8.12 -4.30 -18.40
N TYR A 212 7.88 -4.18 -17.09
CA TYR A 212 8.94 -4.27 -16.09
C TYR A 212 9.57 -5.67 -15.96
N MET A 213 8.94 -6.70 -16.52
CA MET A 213 9.54 -8.02 -16.59
C MET A 213 10.61 -8.12 -17.70
N GLY A 214 10.52 -7.29 -18.74
CA GLY A 214 11.47 -7.27 -19.86
C GLY A 214 11.44 -8.52 -20.75
N ILE A 215 10.65 -9.53 -20.41
CA ILE A 215 10.47 -10.79 -21.17
C ILE A 215 8.98 -11.08 -21.33
N ASP A 216 8.60 -11.64 -22.47
CA ASP A 216 7.20 -12.00 -22.80
C ASP A 216 7.15 -13.34 -23.55
N PRO A 217 7.58 -14.45 -22.91
CA PRO A 217 7.52 -15.77 -23.57
C PRO A 217 6.07 -16.23 -23.70
N PRO A 218 5.68 -16.84 -24.84
CA PRO A 218 4.31 -17.33 -25.06
C PRO A 218 3.79 -18.23 -23.93
N GLY A 219 4.64 -19.09 -23.37
CA GLY A 219 4.29 -19.99 -22.27
C GLY A 219 3.93 -19.31 -20.93
N MET A 220 4.11 -17.99 -20.80
CA MET A 220 3.71 -17.23 -19.62
C MET A 220 2.40 -16.46 -19.83
N ARG A 221 1.97 -16.26 -21.08
CA ARG A 221 0.88 -15.34 -21.40
C ARG A 221 -0.48 -15.78 -20.85
N ASP A 222 -0.75 -17.08 -20.71
CA ASP A 222 -1.99 -17.56 -20.11
C ASP A 222 -2.10 -17.21 -18.62
N MET A 223 -0.97 -17.25 -17.88
CA MET A 223 -0.93 -16.77 -16.50
C MET A 223 -1.14 -15.26 -16.42
N VAL A 224 -0.52 -14.50 -17.32
CA VAL A 224 -0.70 -13.06 -17.45
C VAL A 224 -2.16 -12.72 -17.78
N ALA A 225 -2.79 -13.45 -18.69
CA ALA A 225 -4.21 -13.29 -19.02
C ALA A 225 -5.10 -13.53 -17.80
N ASP A 226 -4.81 -14.58 -17.02
CA ASP A 226 -5.61 -14.87 -15.82
C ASP A 226 -5.36 -13.87 -14.68
N TYR A 227 -4.18 -13.23 -14.61
CA TYR A 227 -3.96 -12.06 -13.76
C TYR A 227 -4.85 -10.89 -14.20
N TYR A 228 -4.91 -10.55 -15.50
CA TYR A 228 -5.81 -9.51 -16.02
C TYR A 228 -7.29 -9.89 -15.87
N ASN A 229 -7.64 -11.15 -15.98
CA ASN A 229 -8.99 -11.64 -15.69
C ASN A 229 -9.35 -11.45 -14.21
N SER A 230 -8.37 -11.62 -13.31
CA SER A 230 -8.55 -11.34 -11.88
C SER A 230 -8.76 -9.84 -11.64
N LEU A 231 -8.05 -8.96 -12.34
CA LEU A 231 -8.27 -7.50 -12.28
C LEU A 231 -9.64 -7.10 -12.83
N ALA A 232 -10.09 -7.68 -13.93
CA ALA A 232 -11.41 -7.41 -14.49
C ALA A 232 -12.54 -7.88 -13.54
N ARG A 233 -12.35 -9.01 -12.85
CA ARG A 233 -13.28 -9.48 -11.80
C ARG A 233 -13.28 -8.55 -10.59
N LEU A 234 -12.11 -8.11 -10.13
CA LEU A 234 -11.97 -7.10 -9.08
C LEU A 234 -12.72 -5.82 -9.43
N ASP A 235 -12.53 -5.32 -10.65
CA ASP A 235 -13.20 -4.11 -11.14
C ASP A 235 -14.73 -4.24 -11.09
N ALA A 236 -15.27 -5.38 -11.49
CA ALA A 236 -16.71 -5.65 -11.38
C ALA A 236 -17.18 -5.63 -9.91
N CYS A 237 -16.41 -6.22 -8.99
CA CYS A 237 -16.72 -6.19 -7.55
C CYS A 237 -16.64 -4.76 -6.98
N VAL A 238 -15.67 -3.96 -7.41
CA VAL A 238 -15.57 -2.53 -7.04
C VAL A 238 -16.78 -1.76 -7.59
N GLY A 239 -17.21 -2.05 -8.82
CA GLY A 239 -18.43 -1.46 -9.39
C GLY A 239 -19.66 -1.72 -8.52
N GLN A 240 -19.90 -2.96 -8.11
CA GLN A 240 -20.99 -3.35 -7.21
C GLN A 240 -20.91 -2.64 -5.86
N LEU A 241 -19.70 -2.51 -5.30
CA LEU A 241 -19.47 -1.79 -4.05
C LEU A 241 -19.84 -0.30 -4.16
N LEU A 242 -19.39 0.37 -5.22
CA LEU A 242 -19.68 1.79 -5.45
C LEU A 242 -21.18 2.03 -5.71
N GLU A 243 -21.88 1.08 -6.32
CA GLU A 243 -23.35 1.11 -6.43
C GLU A 243 -24.04 1.05 -5.07
N GLU A 244 -23.58 0.20 -4.15
CA GLU A 244 -24.14 0.15 -2.78
C GLU A 244 -23.87 1.46 -2.01
N LEU A 245 -22.71 2.09 -2.22
CA LEU A 245 -22.43 3.42 -1.67
C LEU A 245 -23.40 4.48 -2.24
N GLN A 246 -23.66 4.45 -3.55
CA GLN A 246 -24.62 5.34 -4.22
C GLN A 246 -26.05 5.13 -3.67
N LYS A 247 -26.50 3.86 -3.56
CA LYS A 247 -27.81 3.50 -3.02
C LYS A 247 -28.00 3.93 -1.56
N SER A 248 -26.91 4.03 -0.80
CA SER A 248 -26.94 4.49 0.60
C SER A 248 -27.18 6.01 0.74
N GLY A 249 -27.08 6.78 -0.34
CA GLY A 249 -27.18 8.24 -0.34
C GLY A 249 -25.96 8.95 0.26
N LYS A 250 -24.85 8.23 0.56
CA LYS A 250 -23.69 8.79 1.25
C LYS A 250 -22.52 9.14 0.31
N VAL A 251 -22.67 8.89 -0.99
CA VAL A 251 -21.59 9.01 -2.00
C VAL A 251 -20.98 10.41 -2.07
N ASP A 252 -21.80 11.48 -1.89
CA ASP A 252 -21.32 12.86 -2.01
C ASP A 252 -20.58 13.36 -0.78
N ASN A 253 -20.76 12.69 0.38
CA ASN A 253 -19.99 12.96 1.60
C ASN A 253 -19.04 11.80 1.95
N THR A 254 -18.46 11.15 0.94
CA THR A 254 -17.51 10.04 1.16
C THR A 254 -16.21 10.30 0.43
N LEU A 255 -15.09 10.28 1.17
CA LEU A 255 -13.75 10.14 0.66
C LEU A 255 -13.53 8.67 0.27
N VAL A 256 -13.45 8.39 -1.03
CA VAL A 256 -13.18 7.06 -1.59
C VAL A 256 -11.73 6.98 -2.01
N VAL A 257 -11.01 5.99 -1.50
CA VAL A 257 -9.62 5.69 -1.87
C VAL A 257 -9.54 4.25 -2.35
N TYR A 258 -8.97 4.04 -3.54
CA TYR A 258 -8.59 2.73 -4.06
C TYR A 258 -7.08 2.63 -4.16
N MET A 259 -6.51 1.50 -3.71
CA MET A 259 -5.07 1.21 -3.84
C MET A 259 -4.80 -0.29 -3.93
N GLY A 260 -3.66 -0.65 -4.53
CA GLY A 260 -3.05 -1.98 -4.37
C GLY A 260 -2.24 -2.07 -3.08
N ASP A 261 -2.19 -3.24 -2.44
CA ASP A 261 -1.34 -3.43 -1.26
C ASP A 261 0.15 -3.55 -1.64
N HIS A 262 0.47 -4.03 -2.83
CA HIS A 262 1.77 -3.99 -3.52
C HIS A 262 1.59 -4.50 -4.96
N GLY A 263 2.67 -4.55 -5.74
CA GLY A 263 2.63 -5.01 -7.14
C GLY A 263 2.42 -6.52 -7.29
N ALA A 264 2.23 -6.95 -8.54
CA ALA A 264 1.88 -8.33 -8.93
C ALA A 264 2.92 -9.37 -8.48
N ASP A 265 2.47 -10.59 -8.15
CA ASP A 265 3.34 -11.73 -7.79
C ASP A 265 3.99 -12.37 -9.04
N MET A 266 4.68 -11.51 -9.80
CA MET A 266 5.39 -11.83 -11.03
C MET A 266 6.89 -11.53 -10.88
N LEU A 267 7.69 -11.89 -11.88
CA LEU A 267 9.13 -11.56 -11.93
C LEU A 267 9.32 -10.05 -11.77
N ARG A 268 10.24 -9.62 -10.89
CA ARG A 268 10.57 -8.23 -10.55
C ARG A 268 9.40 -7.44 -9.94
N GLY A 269 8.34 -8.12 -9.53
CA GLY A 269 7.17 -7.57 -8.85
C GLY A 269 7.23 -7.74 -7.33
N LYS A 270 6.18 -8.34 -6.75
CA LYS A 270 6.08 -8.66 -5.31
C LYS A 270 7.39 -9.17 -4.72
N ARG A 271 7.69 -8.81 -3.47
CA ARG A 271 8.90 -9.18 -2.72
C ARG A 271 10.20 -8.56 -3.25
N THR A 272 10.11 -7.49 -4.02
CA THR A 272 11.27 -6.74 -4.51
C THR A 272 11.16 -5.26 -4.19
N CYS A 273 12.29 -4.56 -4.25
CA CYS A 273 12.35 -3.10 -4.19
C CYS A 273 12.24 -2.43 -5.58
N PHE A 274 12.00 -3.18 -6.66
CA PHE A 274 11.75 -2.61 -7.98
C PHE A 274 10.36 -1.95 -8.05
N ASP A 275 10.18 -1.01 -8.99
CA ASP A 275 8.88 -0.34 -9.16
C ASP A 275 7.75 -1.35 -9.46
N GLY A 276 8.01 -2.47 -10.14
CA GLY A 276 7.04 -3.53 -10.32
C GLY A 276 6.51 -4.14 -9.00
N GLY A 277 7.28 -4.04 -7.91
CA GLY A 277 6.86 -4.49 -6.58
C GLY A 277 6.27 -3.39 -5.72
N ILE A 278 6.91 -2.22 -5.66
CA ILE A 278 6.55 -1.16 -4.71
C ILE A 278 5.59 -0.10 -5.28
N ARG A 279 5.49 0.08 -6.60
CA ARG A 279 4.57 1.03 -7.21
C ARG A 279 3.16 0.44 -7.27
N VAL A 280 2.18 1.20 -6.80
CA VAL A 280 0.79 0.77 -6.72
C VAL A 280 -0.15 1.78 -7.37
N PRO A 281 -1.32 1.37 -7.85
CA PRO A 281 -2.37 2.32 -8.20
C PRO A 281 -2.84 3.03 -6.93
N LEU A 282 -3.12 4.32 -7.05
CA LEU A 282 -3.76 5.11 -6.01
C LEU A 282 -4.75 6.07 -6.67
N LEU A 283 -6.04 5.84 -6.42
CA LEU A 283 -7.14 6.66 -6.91
C LEU A 283 -7.87 7.26 -5.72
N VAL A 284 -8.15 8.57 -5.75
CA VAL A 284 -8.81 9.28 -4.65
C VAL A 284 -9.94 10.14 -5.21
N ARG A 285 -11.18 9.84 -4.82
CA ARG A 285 -12.36 10.66 -5.10
C ARG A 285 -12.86 11.27 -3.80
N TRP A 286 -12.84 12.59 -3.72
CA TRP A 286 -13.35 13.34 -2.57
C TRP A 286 -14.17 14.54 -3.04
N PRO A 287 -15.47 14.41 -3.18
CA PRO A 287 -16.34 15.46 -3.69
C PRO A 287 -16.16 16.78 -2.93
N GLY A 288 -16.01 17.88 -3.66
CA GLY A 288 -15.79 19.22 -3.09
C GLY A 288 -14.39 19.48 -2.52
N HIS A 289 -13.52 18.45 -2.37
CA HIS A 289 -12.19 18.57 -1.79
C HIS A 289 -11.06 18.15 -2.73
N SER A 290 -11.33 17.31 -3.72
CA SER A 290 -10.35 16.89 -4.73
C SER A 290 -10.69 17.50 -6.10
N LYS A 291 -9.66 17.91 -6.83
CA LYS A 291 -9.77 18.36 -8.22
C LYS A 291 -9.36 17.22 -9.15
N PRO A 292 -10.28 16.65 -9.94
CA PRO A 292 -9.98 15.53 -10.82
C PRO A 292 -8.77 15.77 -11.73
N GLY A 293 -8.04 14.70 -12.02
CA GLY A 293 -6.87 14.68 -12.89
C GLY A 293 -5.71 13.86 -12.34
N SER A 294 -4.62 13.76 -13.11
CA SER A 294 -3.42 13.05 -12.69
C SER A 294 -2.51 13.91 -11.82
N ARG A 295 -1.72 13.25 -10.97
CA ARG A 295 -0.71 13.86 -10.10
C ARG A 295 0.62 13.13 -10.24
N MET A 296 1.68 13.91 -10.36
CA MET A 296 3.06 13.43 -10.55
C MET A 296 3.91 13.51 -9.28
N GLU A 297 3.33 13.98 -8.18
CA GLU A 297 3.99 14.04 -6.88
C GLU A 297 4.34 12.63 -6.39
N LEU A 298 5.50 12.50 -5.74
CA LEU A 298 5.92 11.25 -5.09
C LEU A 298 5.09 11.03 -3.83
N VAL A 299 4.24 10.01 -3.84
CA VAL A 299 3.34 9.67 -2.73
C VAL A 299 3.70 8.30 -2.16
N SER A 300 3.75 8.22 -0.85
CA SER A 300 3.81 6.95 -0.11
C SER A 300 2.44 6.60 0.43
N THR A 301 2.10 5.31 0.52
CA THR A 301 0.87 4.88 1.21
C THR A 301 0.87 5.26 2.70
N LEU A 302 2.02 5.62 3.27
CA LEU A 302 2.13 6.23 4.60
C LEU A 302 1.41 7.59 4.70
N ASP A 303 1.18 8.28 3.58
CA ASP A 303 0.47 9.56 3.51
C ASP A 303 -1.05 9.41 3.75
N LEU A 304 -1.59 8.19 3.60
CA LEU A 304 -3.02 7.96 3.75
C LEU A 304 -3.49 8.11 5.20
N MET A 305 -2.70 7.66 6.18
CA MET A 305 -3.09 7.82 7.59
C MET A 305 -3.26 9.30 7.98
N PRO A 306 -2.27 10.20 7.80
CA PRO A 306 -2.46 11.62 8.11
C PRO A 306 -3.52 12.28 7.23
N THR A 307 -3.74 11.80 5.98
CA THR A 307 -4.82 12.28 5.12
C THR A 307 -6.20 11.98 5.70
N PHE A 308 -6.43 10.74 6.15
CA PHE A 308 -7.70 10.34 6.75
C PHE A 308 -7.96 11.04 8.08
N LEU A 309 -6.93 11.18 8.92
CA LEU A 309 -7.05 11.88 10.19
C LEU A 309 -7.36 13.37 9.98
N THR A 310 -6.71 14.02 9.01
CA THR A 310 -7.03 15.41 8.65
C THR A 310 -8.47 15.54 8.13
N ALA A 311 -8.93 14.61 7.29
CA ALA A 311 -10.30 14.61 6.79
C ALA A 311 -11.32 14.41 7.93
N ALA A 312 -10.97 13.62 8.93
CA ALA A 312 -11.79 13.37 10.12
C ALA A 312 -11.74 14.51 11.16
N GLY A 313 -10.87 15.51 11.00
CA GLY A 313 -10.61 16.52 12.04
C GLY A 313 -9.94 15.93 13.29
N ALA A 314 -9.30 14.77 13.16
CA ALA A 314 -8.61 14.08 14.25
C ALA A 314 -7.14 14.50 14.34
N ALA A 315 -6.57 14.41 15.55
CA ALA A 315 -5.16 14.72 15.78
C ALA A 315 -4.26 13.69 15.06
N ILE A 316 -3.23 14.20 14.38
CA ILE A 316 -2.20 13.37 13.75
C ILE A 316 -1.14 13.05 14.80
N PRO A 317 -0.81 11.77 15.05
CA PRO A 317 0.31 11.41 15.94
C PRO A 317 1.62 12.07 15.48
N ALA A 318 2.41 12.52 16.44
CA ALA A 318 3.74 13.06 16.15
C ALA A 318 4.68 11.99 15.59
N GLY A 319 5.60 12.38 14.72
CA GLY A 319 6.64 11.49 14.19
C GLY A 319 6.19 10.59 13.03
N LEU A 320 4.97 10.74 12.50
CA LEU A 320 4.57 10.04 11.29
C LEU A 320 5.40 10.53 10.09
N PRO A 321 5.99 9.63 9.30
CA PRO A 321 6.74 9.99 8.08
C PRO A 321 5.84 10.49 6.94
N GLY A 322 4.56 10.14 6.95
CA GLY A 322 3.56 10.53 5.95
C GLY A 322 3.14 11.99 6.05
N ARG A 323 2.64 12.57 4.95
CA ARG A 323 2.12 13.93 4.85
C ARG A 323 0.67 13.91 4.37
N PRO A 324 -0.23 14.77 4.88
CA PRO A 324 -1.60 14.87 4.39
C PRO A 324 -1.64 15.22 2.89
N LEU A 325 -2.45 14.49 2.12
CA LEU A 325 -2.56 14.66 0.66
C LEU A 325 -3.48 15.82 0.25
N GLN A 326 -4.17 16.50 1.17
CA GLN A 326 -5.16 17.53 0.86
C GLN A 326 -4.65 18.60 -0.12
N PRO A 327 -3.46 19.19 0.03
CA PRO A 327 -2.96 20.19 -0.93
C PRO A 327 -2.79 19.61 -2.34
N VAL A 328 -2.28 18.38 -2.45
CA VAL A 328 -2.07 17.70 -3.73
C VAL A 328 -3.42 17.31 -4.37
N LEU A 329 -4.38 16.82 -3.56
CA LEU A 329 -5.74 16.50 -4.02
C LEU A 329 -6.46 17.73 -4.58
N ALA A 330 -6.32 18.87 -3.93
CA ALA A 330 -6.91 20.13 -4.34
C ALA A 330 -6.16 20.83 -5.49
N ALA A 331 -5.05 20.27 -5.98
CA ALA A 331 -4.12 20.89 -6.94
C ALA A 331 -3.67 22.30 -6.49
N GLN A 332 -3.41 22.47 -5.20
CA GLN A 332 -2.87 23.69 -4.63
C GLN A 332 -1.35 23.69 -4.70
N PRO A 333 -0.72 24.85 -4.97
CA PRO A 333 0.73 24.96 -4.85
C PRO A 333 1.18 24.56 -3.43
N SER A 334 2.10 23.60 -3.34
CA SER A 334 2.65 23.14 -2.06
C SER A 334 4.09 22.70 -2.24
N GLU A 335 4.90 22.93 -1.22
CA GLU A 335 6.21 22.28 -1.14
C GLU A 335 6.00 20.79 -0.85
N TRP A 336 6.15 19.97 -1.88
CA TRP A 336 6.04 18.53 -1.75
C TRP A 336 7.41 17.88 -1.68
N ARG A 337 7.48 16.63 -1.19
CA ARG A 337 8.74 15.89 -1.10
C ARG A 337 9.32 15.57 -2.46
N GLU A 338 10.65 15.56 -2.55
CA GLU A 338 11.40 15.18 -3.75
C GLU A 338 11.87 13.72 -3.71
N GLN A 339 11.74 13.05 -2.56
CA GLN A 339 12.17 11.67 -2.37
C GLN A 339 11.20 10.89 -1.50
N ILE A 340 11.17 9.58 -1.72
CA ILE A 340 10.53 8.58 -0.86
C ILE A 340 11.52 7.47 -0.54
N PHE A 341 11.25 6.77 0.57
CA PHE A 341 12.06 5.65 1.03
C PHE A 341 11.23 4.39 1.11
N PHE A 342 11.89 3.25 0.92
CA PHE A 342 11.29 1.93 0.96
C PHE A 342 12.32 0.92 1.41
N GLU A 343 11.84 -0.26 1.82
CA GLU A 343 12.68 -1.31 2.34
C GLU A 343 12.11 -2.69 1.98
N TYR A 344 12.93 -3.70 2.15
CA TYR A 344 12.49 -5.08 2.14
C TYR A 344 13.28 -5.86 3.21
N HIS A 345 12.64 -6.83 3.86
CA HIS A 345 13.28 -7.73 4.82
C HIS A 345 13.07 -9.18 4.40
N THR A 346 11.83 -9.64 4.51
CA THR A 346 11.40 -10.99 4.13
C THR A 346 9.91 -11.00 3.83
N HIS A 347 9.44 -12.10 3.26
CA HIS A 347 8.01 -12.41 3.14
C HIS A 347 7.69 -13.63 4.01
N GLY A 348 8.28 -14.80 3.67
CA GLY A 348 8.10 -16.05 4.41
C GLY A 348 9.44 -16.59 4.94
N ALA A 349 10.04 -15.96 5.93
CA ALA A 349 11.28 -16.33 6.60
C ALA A 349 12.45 -16.61 5.60
N ALA A 350 13.19 -17.71 5.76
CA ALA A 350 14.41 -18.00 4.99
C ALA A 350 14.22 -17.96 3.46
N ASN A 351 13.06 -18.40 2.98
CA ASN A 351 12.80 -18.56 1.55
C ASN A 351 12.74 -17.23 0.78
N ASN A 352 12.49 -16.12 1.49
CA ASN A 352 12.34 -14.80 0.88
C ASN A 352 13.20 -13.74 1.60
N TYR A 353 14.12 -14.16 2.47
CA TYR A 353 14.92 -13.24 3.28
C TYR A 353 16.07 -12.63 2.49
N PHE A 354 15.95 -11.34 2.18
CA PHE A 354 17.01 -10.56 1.55
C PHE A 354 16.85 -9.07 1.89
N PRO A 355 17.38 -8.60 3.04
CA PRO A 355 17.12 -7.24 3.50
C PRO A 355 17.74 -6.18 2.57
N GLN A 356 16.90 -5.20 2.20
CA GLN A 356 17.24 -4.11 1.30
C GLN A 356 16.73 -2.78 1.88
N ARG A 357 17.37 -1.68 1.45
CA ARG A 357 16.92 -0.30 1.70
C ARG A 357 16.95 0.48 0.40
N GLY A 358 16.04 1.42 0.23
CA GLY A 358 16.04 2.19 -1.00
C GLY A 358 15.51 3.60 -0.85
N VAL A 359 15.97 4.45 -1.76
CA VAL A 359 15.49 5.81 -1.95
C VAL A 359 15.17 6.03 -3.42
N ARG A 360 14.06 6.72 -3.68
CA ARG A 360 13.62 7.12 -5.01
C ARG A 360 13.35 8.61 -5.03
N THR A 361 13.94 9.28 -6.02
CA THR A 361 13.63 10.67 -6.38
C THR A 361 12.74 10.71 -7.62
N ASN A 362 12.49 11.89 -8.15
CA ASN A 362 11.76 12.02 -9.42
C ASN A 362 12.46 11.32 -10.60
N ARG A 363 13.79 11.28 -10.60
CA ARG A 363 14.61 10.74 -11.70
C ARG A 363 15.37 9.48 -11.33
N TYR A 364 16.01 9.45 -10.17
CA TYR A 364 16.92 8.36 -9.80
C TYR A 364 16.33 7.47 -8.70
N LYS A 365 16.75 6.21 -8.71
CA LYS A 365 16.45 5.25 -7.66
C LYS A 365 17.71 4.51 -7.26
N LEU A 366 17.94 4.41 -5.95
CA LEU A 366 19.02 3.62 -5.35
C LEU A 366 18.43 2.52 -4.48
N ILE A 367 18.91 1.30 -4.65
CA ILE A 367 18.65 0.16 -3.77
C ILE A 367 19.99 -0.28 -3.16
N GLU A 368 20.07 -0.33 -1.84
CA GLU A 368 21.19 -0.92 -1.10
C GLU A 368 20.81 -2.33 -0.65
N ASN A 369 21.61 -3.31 -1.06
CA ASN A 369 21.52 -4.70 -0.62
C ASN A 369 22.38 -4.88 0.64
N LEU A 370 21.76 -5.31 1.74
CA LEU A 370 22.48 -5.46 3.02
C LEU A 370 23.25 -6.79 3.11
N LEU A 371 23.00 -7.73 2.19
CA LEU A 371 23.71 -8.99 2.03
C LEU A 371 24.31 -9.08 0.60
N PRO A 372 25.20 -8.16 0.21
CA PRO A 372 25.69 -8.06 -1.16
C PRO A 372 26.48 -9.30 -1.58
N GLY A 373 26.28 -9.74 -2.83
CA GLY A 373 26.96 -10.90 -3.41
C GLY A 373 26.42 -12.26 -2.97
N GLU A 374 25.46 -12.30 -2.07
CA GLU A 374 24.74 -13.53 -1.75
C GLU A 374 23.62 -13.80 -2.77
N LEU A 375 23.23 -15.06 -2.93
CA LEU A 375 22.09 -15.42 -3.79
C LEU A 375 20.79 -14.95 -3.15
N HIS A 376 19.97 -14.26 -3.93
CA HIS A 376 18.63 -13.84 -3.52
C HIS A 376 17.69 -15.05 -3.55
N PRO A 377 17.22 -15.58 -2.40
CA PRO A 377 16.51 -16.86 -2.36
C PRO A 377 15.18 -16.83 -3.11
N ASP A 378 14.48 -15.68 -3.13
CA ASP A 378 13.19 -15.54 -3.79
C ASP A 378 13.28 -15.61 -5.32
N PHE A 379 14.43 -15.27 -5.91
CA PHE A 379 14.60 -15.26 -7.36
C PHE A 379 14.34 -16.63 -7.98
N ASP A 380 15.08 -17.64 -7.51
CA ASP A 380 14.93 -19.01 -8.02
C ASP A 380 13.59 -19.64 -7.62
N LEU A 381 13.01 -19.24 -6.47
CA LEU A 381 11.66 -19.66 -6.05
C LEU A 381 10.58 -19.17 -7.01
N THR A 382 10.60 -17.89 -7.36
CA THR A 382 9.64 -17.30 -8.29
C THR A 382 9.71 -17.97 -9.66
N ILE A 383 10.92 -18.20 -10.19
CA ILE A 383 11.10 -18.94 -11.46
C ILE A 383 10.49 -20.33 -11.39
N ARG A 384 10.79 -21.10 -10.33
CA ARG A 384 10.23 -22.45 -10.17
C ARG A 384 8.72 -22.45 -10.06
N LYS A 385 8.15 -21.48 -9.29
CA LYS A 385 6.70 -21.32 -9.15
C LYS A 385 6.06 -21.09 -10.51
N LEU A 386 6.49 -20.09 -11.27
CA LEU A 386 5.90 -19.75 -12.56
C LEU A 386 6.06 -20.87 -13.60
N ASN A 387 7.20 -21.58 -13.64
CA ASN A 387 7.38 -22.74 -14.49
C ASN A 387 6.42 -23.89 -14.12
N LYS A 388 6.20 -24.13 -12.81
CA LYS A 388 5.26 -25.11 -12.31
C LYS A 388 3.83 -24.75 -12.70
N ASP A 389 3.41 -23.51 -12.50
CA ASP A 389 2.08 -23.02 -12.84
C ASP A 389 1.79 -23.16 -14.34
N ALA A 390 2.76 -22.86 -15.20
CA ALA A 390 2.63 -23.08 -16.66
C ALA A 390 2.45 -24.57 -17.00
N LYS A 391 3.16 -25.47 -16.32
CA LYS A 391 3.03 -26.91 -16.50
C LYS A 391 1.65 -27.41 -16.03
N GLU A 392 1.16 -26.94 -14.89
CA GLU A 392 -0.16 -27.31 -14.34
C GLU A 392 -1.32 -26.82 -15.22
N ARG A 393 -1.12 -25.74 -15.98
CA ARG A 393 -2.06 -25.21 -16.99
C ARG A 393 -1.98 -25.92 -18.33
N ASP A 394 -1.09 -26.91 -18.48
CA ASP A 394 -0.81 -27.58 -19.76
C ASP A 394 -0.52 -26.58 -20.90
N THR A 395 0.23 -25.52 -20.58
CA THR A 395 0.52 -24.45 -21.54
C THR A 395 1.27 -24.98 -22.75
N PRO A 396 0.80 -24.74 -23.98
CA PRO A 396 1.46 -25.22 -25.19
C PRO A 396 2.92 -24.79 -25.29
N GLY A 397 3.82 -25.75 -25.51
CA GLY A 397 5.26 -25.50 -25.58
C GLY A 397 5.96 -25.37 -24.22
N GLY A 398 5.23 -25.42 -23.10
CA GLY A 398 5.77 -25.30 -21.75
C GLY A 398 6.40 -23.93 -21.46
N LEU A 399 7.05 -23.82 -20.31
CA LEU A 399 7.79 -22.61 -19.89
C LEU A 399 9.11 -23.02 -19.21
N ASP A 400 10.22 -22.53 -19.72
CA ASP A 400 11.53 -22.55 -19.05
C ASP A 400 12.05 -21.12 -18.93
N LEU A 401 11.69 -20.45 -17.83
CA LEU A 401 12.08 -19.06 -17.58
C LEU A 401 13.59 -18.88 -17.47
N ALA A 402 14.32 -19.87 -16.96
CA ALA A 402 15.78 -19.77 -16.87
C ALA A 402 16.41 -19.70 -18.27
N ALA A 403 15.96 -20.56 -19.21
CA ALA A 403 16.39 -20.53 -20.59
C ALA A 403 15.94 -19.24 -21.32
N VAL A 404 14.74 -18.74 -21.05
CA VAL A 404 14.24 -17.48 -21.61
C VAL A 404 15.10 -16.31 -21.16
N ILE A 405 15.40 -16.19 -19.85
CA ILE A 405 16.23 -15.14 -19.29
C ILE A 405 17.65 -15.20 -19.88
N GLN A 406 18.23 -16.39 -19.99
CA GLN A 406 19.57 -16.56 -20.57
C GLN A 406 19.67 -16.08 -22.03
N LYS A 407 18.58 -16.20 -22.80
CA LYS A 407 18.48 -15.74 -24.19
C LYS A 407 17.99 -14.30 -24.33
N ALA A 408 17.60 -13.64 -23.24
CA ALA A 408 17.13 -12.26 -23.28
C ALA A 408 18.25 -11.31 -23.77
N PRO A 409 17.91 -10.25 -24.50
CA PRO A 409 18.91 -9.25 -24.91
C PRO A 409 19.44 -8.47 -23.70
N GLU A 410 20.61 -7.81 -23.89
CA GLU A 410 21.05 -6.81 -22.93
C GLU A 410 20.20 -5.53 -23.06
N PRO A 411 19.96 -4.83 -21.95
CA PRO A 411 20.46 -5.07 -20.59
C PRO A 411 19.63 -6.05 -19.73
N ILE A 412 18.55 -6.61 -20.27
CA ILE A 412 17.58 -7.44 -19.52
C ILE A 412 18.27 -8.65 -18.88
N ARG A 413 19.08 -9.37 -19.65
CA ARG A 413 19.81 -10.55 -19.15
C ARG A 413 20.70 -10.20 -17.95
N SER A 414 21.48 -9.13 -18.05
CA SER A 414 22.36 -8.66 -16.97
C SER A 414 21.53 -8.25 -15.73
N ALA A 415 20.39 -7.57 -15.91
CA ALA A 415 19.50 -7.18 -14.82
C ALA A 415 18.98 -8.40 -14.04
N TYR A 416 18.63 -9.49 -14.73
CA TYR A 416 18.22 -10.73 -14.06
C TYR A 416 19.37 -11.44 -13.33
N GLN A 417 20.60 -11.41 -13.88
CA GLN A 417 21.78 -11.94 -13.20
C GLN A 417 22.09 -11.16 -11.92
N GLU A 418 22.04 -9.83 -12.01
CA GLU A 418 22.21 -8.95 -10.84
C GLU A 418 21.07 -9.12 -9.82
N ALA A 419 19.83 -9.31 -10.25
CA ALA A 419 18.72 -9.58 -9.34
C ALA A 419 18.88 -10.92 -8.60
N ARG A 420 19.52 -11.93 -9.22
CA ARG A 420 19.81 -13.23 -8.61
C ARG A 420 20.95 -13.17 -7.60
N GLN A 421 21.99 -12.39 -7.89
CA GLN A 421 23.16 -12.20 -7.01
C GLN A 421 23.51 -10.72 -6.94
N PRO A 422 22.74 -9.94 -6.17
CA PRO A 422 22.82 -8.49 -6.21
C PRO A 422 24.14 -7.95 -5.69
N PRO A 423 24.76 -6.96 -6.39
CA PRO A 423 25.84 -6.16 -5.82
C PRO A 423 25.28 -5.30 -4.67
N ARG A 424 26.18 -4.61 -3.93
CA ARG A 424 25.75 -3.77 -2.82
C ARG A 424 24.77 -2.68 -3.24
N TYR A 425 24.99 -2.06 -4.39
CA TYR A 425 24.17 -0.96 -4.87
C TYR A 425 23.62 -1.23 -6.26
N LEU A 426 22.33 -0.91 -6.44
CA LEU A 426 21.66 -0.85 -7.73
C LEU A 426 21.18 0.60 -7.91
N LEU A 427 21.70 1.30 -8.92
CA LEU A 427 21.35 2.68 -9.24
C LEU A 427 20.70 2.74 -10.62
N TYR A 428 19.54 3.38 -10.70
CA TYR A 428 18.78 3.50 -11.95
C TYR A 428 18.43 4.95 -12.26
N ASP A 429 18.54 5.35 -13.53
CA ASP A 429 17.98 6.60 -14.07
C ASP A 429 16.61 6.27 -14.68
N LEU A 430 15.55 6.56 -13.98
CA LEU A 430 14.17 6.21 -14.36
C LEU A 430 13.63 7.05 -15.52
N SER A 431 14.33 8.12 -15.93
CA SER A 431 13.97 8.88 -17.14
C SER A 431 14.40 8.17 -18.42
N GLU A 432 15.49 7.39 -18.36
CA GLU A 432 16.05 6.64 -19.48
C GLU A 432 15.72 5.14 -19.41
N ASP A 433 15.54 4.63 -18.19
CA ASP A 433 15.29 3.23 -17.89
C ASP A 433 14.16 3.10 -16.87
N PRO A 434 12.90 3.31 -17.27
CA PRO A 434 11.75 3.29 -16.36
C PRO A 434 11.46 1.92 -15.77
N TYR A 435 12.11 0.87 -16.28
CA TYR A 435 11.91 -0.52 -15.81
C TYR A 435 13.14 -1.10 -15.09
N GLU A 436 14.17 -0.28 -14.82
CA GLU A 436 15.27 -0.64 -13.92
C GLU A 436 16.12 -1.83 -14.44
N PHE A 437 16.43 -1.86 -15.75
CA PHE A 437 17.27 -2.92 -16.33
C PHE A 437 18.76 -2.57 -16.38
N ARG A 438 19.14 -1.28 -16.28
CA ARG A 438 20.50 -0.83 -16.41
C ARG A 438 21.02 -0.26 -15.09
N ASN A 439 21.79 -1.09 -14.36
CA ASN A 439 22.46 -0.64 -13.15
C ASN A 439 23.62 0.31 -13.46
N LEU A 440 23.55 1.53 -12.94
CA LEU A 440 24.53 2.61 -13.13
C LEU A 440 25.47 2.76 -11.93
N ALA A 441 25.38 1.91 -10.89
CA ALA A 441 26.18 2.07 -9.67
C ALA A 441 27.69 1.94 -9.91
N GLY A 442 28.10 1.24 -10.97
CA GLY A 442 29.50 1.11 -11.40
C GLY A 442 29.96 2.13 -12.46
N ASP A 443 29.07 3.01 -12.95
CA ASP A 443 29.41 3.98 -13.98
C ASP A 443 30.06 5.22 -13.33
N PRO A 444 31.32 5.58 -13.69
CA PRO A 444 31.99 6.77 -13.16
C PRO A 444 31.22 8.07 -13.38
N ASN A 445 30.45 8.19 -14.46
CA ASN A 445 29.63 9.37 -14.77
C ASN A 445 28.48 9.59 -13.77
N HIS A 446 28.11 8.57 -13.02
CA HIS A 446 27.03 8.61 -12.03
C HIS A 446 27.53 8.56 -10.56
N SER A 447 28.87 8.69 -10.35
CA SER A 447 29.48 8.60 -9.01
C SER A 447 28.95 9.65 -8.04
N ASP A 448 28.72 10.88 -8.49
CA ASP A 448 28.19 11.98 -7.65
C ASP A 448 26.72 11.72 -7.28
N THR A 449 25.92 11.26 -8.24
CA THR A 449 24.54 10.86 -8.02
C THR A 449 24.46 9.72 -7.01
N LEU A 450 25.30 8.69 -7.17
CA LEU A 450 25.37 7.57 -6.24
C LEU A 450 25.68 8.05 -4.82
N ARG A 451 26.75 8.87 -4.63
CA ARG A 451 27.12 9.42 -3.31
C ARG A 451 25.99 10.25 -2.68
N SER A 452 25.33 11.08 -3.47
CA SER A 452 24.22 11.91 -2.98
C SER A 452 23.04 11.07 -2.49
N LEU A 453 22.67 10.02 -3.24
CA LEU A 453 21.57 9.12 -2.85
C LEU A 453 21.95 8.22 -1.67
N GLN A 454 23.21 7.79 -1.57
CA GLN A 454 23.73 7.09 -0.39
C GLN A 454 23.59 7.97 0.87
N ALA A 455 24.01 9.24 0.78
CA ALA A 455 23.91 10.17 1.91
C ALA A 455 22.44 10.39 2.35
N LEU A 456 21.50 10.52 1.39
CA LEU A 456 20.06 10.61 1.67
C LEU A 456 19.53 9.35 2.34
N LEU A 457 19.91 8.16 1.83
CA LEU A 457 19.50 6.88 2.37
C LEU A 457 20.03 6.67 3.79
N ASP A 458 21.31 6.96 4.01
CA ASP A 458 21.96 6.86 5.33
C ASP A 458 21.33 7.83 6.35
N GLN A 459 20.97 9.04 5.91
CA GLN A 459 20.29 10.00 6.78
C GLN A 459 18.90 9.49 7.17
N TRP A 460 18.10 9.02 6.21
CA TRP A 460 16.80 8.43 6.50
C TRP A 460 16.89 7.24 7.46
N ARG A 461 17.85 6.35 7.26
CA ARG A 461 18.07 5.19 8.14
C ARG A 461 18.36 5.63 9.59
N ARG A 462 19.16 6.70 9.77
CA ARG A 462 19.43 7.28 11.11
C ARG A 462 18.19 7.93 11.70
N ASP A 463 17.50 8.77 10.93
CA ASP A 463 16.36 9.55 11.41
C ASP A 463 15.15 8.67 11.73
N SER A 464 14.94 7.59 10.99
CA SER A 464 13.87 6.63 11.22
C SER A 464 14.21 5.55 12.26
N GLY A 465 15.45 5.50 12.73
CA GLY A 465 15.90 4.51 13.72
C GLY A 465 16.04 3.10 13.16
N ASP A 466 16.52 2.96 11.90
CA ASP A 466 16.71 1.64 11.26
C ASP A 466 17.64 0.74 12.10
N PRO A 467 17.12 -0.35 12.71
CA PRO A 467 17.93 -1.22 13.57
C PRO A 467 19.03 -1.96 12.84
N LEU A 468 18.94 -2.09 11.50
CA LEU A 468 19.95 -2.75 10.67
C LEU A 468 21.12 -1.82 10.28
N LEU A 469 21.19 -0.59 10.83
CA LEU A 469 22.43 0.19 10.86
C LEU A 469 23.48 -0.48 11.76
N ASP A 470 23.03 -1.19 12.80
CA ASP A 470 23.91 -2.03 13.62
C ASP A 470 24.15 -3.37 12.92
N ALA A 471 25.40 -3.62 12.53
CA ALA A 471 25.80 -4.86 11.87
C ALA A 471 25.53 -6.11 12.74
N SER A 472 25.55 -5.97 14.08
CA SER A 472 25.22 -7.08 14.98
C SER A 472 23.76 -7.47 14.89
N ASN A 473 22.87 -6.50 14.75
CA ASN A 473 21.44 -6.75 14.54
C ASN A 473 21.16 -7.43 13.19
N LEU A 474 21.88 -7.01 12.13
CA LEU A 474 21.78 -7.68 10.83
C LEU A 474 22.24 -9.16 10.92
N GLN A 475 23.35 -9.44 11.61
CA GLN A 475 23.83 -10.80 11.80
C GLN A 475 22.86 -11.66 12.62
N ARG A 476 22.30 -11.11 13.71
CA ARG A 476 21.31 -11.78 14.56
C ARG A 476 20.04 -12.09 13.78
N LEU A 477 19.48 -11.09 13.08
CA LEU A 477 18.29 -11.27 12.25
C LEU A 477 18.54 -12.31 11.16
N THR A 478 19.66 -12.24 10.46
CA THR A 478 20.02 -13.20 9.40
C THR A 478 20.07 -14.63 9.93
N LYS A 479 20.72 -14.84 11.08
CA LYS A 479 20.79 -16.15 11.72
C LYS A 479 19.40 -16.65 12.11
N GLU A 480 18.59 -15.81 12.74
CA GLU A 480 17.26 -16.15 13.23
C GLU A 480 16.32 -16.50 12.07
N VAL A 481 16.23 -15.64 11.06
CA VAL A 481 15.31 -15.83 9.93
C VAL A 481 15.71 -17.05 9.08
N ARG A 482 17.00 -17.26 8.82
CA ARG A 482 17.48 -18.39 8.04
C ARG A 482 17.32 -19.76 8.74
N ALA A 483 17.12 -19.77 10.05
CA ALA A 483 16.80 -20.99 10.78
C ALA A 483 15.37 -21.49 10.52
N VAL A 484 14.46 -20.65 10.06
CA VAL A 484 13.05 -20.95 9.82
C VAL A 484 12.81 -21.15 8.32
N LYS A 485 12.63 -22.40 7.89
CA LYS A 485 12.51 -22.76 6.48
C LYS A 485 11.08 -23.12 6.07
N THR A 486 10.23 -23.51 7.01
CA THR A 486 8.85 -23.94 6.74
C THR A 486 7.85 -23.17 7.57
N LYS A 487 6.60 -23.10 7.09
CA LYS A 487 5.50 -22.45 7.81
C LYS A 487 5.20 -23.14 9.15
N ALA A 488 5.35 -24.45 9.23
CA ALA A 488 5.19 -25.19 10.48
C ALA A 488 6.24 -24.78 11.52
N GLN A 489 7.53 -24.64 11.12
CA GLN A 489 8.57 -24.11 12.00
C GLN A 489 8.25 -22.68 12.47
N ALA A 490 7.73 -21.83 11.56
CA ALA A 490 7.38 -20.44 11.88
C ALA A 490 6.26 -20.32 12.92
N GLN A 491 5.36 -21.29 13.00
CA GLN A 491 4.28 -21.31 14.01
C GLN A 491 4.80 -21.67 15.40
N ASP A 492 5.91 -22.40 15.49
CA ASP A 492 6.53 -22.80 16.76
C ASP A 492 7.62 -21.81 17.24
N VAL A 493 7.98 -20.83 16.41
CA VAL A 493 9.04 -19.86 16.72
C VAL A 493 8.48 -18.63 17.41
N THR A 494 9.10 -18.25 18.52
CA THR A 494 8.97 -16.90 19.06
C THR A 494 10.15 -16.07 18.57
N TRP A 495 9.87 -15.10 17.70
CA TRP A 495 10.89 -14.26 17.11
C TRP A 495 11.60 -13.39 18.15
N GLY A 496 12.93 -13.35 18.11
CA GLY A 496 13.77 -12.53 18.98
C GLY A 496 13.98 -11.12 18.47
N TYR A 497 13.79 -10.87 17.15
CA TYR A 497 14.06 -9.57 16.54
C TYR A 497 13.30 -8.40 17.20
N PRO A 498 12.05 -8.53 17.70
CA PRO A 498 11.38 -7.40 18.33
C PRO A 498 12.13 -6.88 19.56
N TYR A 499 12.82 -7.76 20.27
CA TYR A 499 13.56 -7.41 21.47
C TYR A 499 14.89 -6.73 21.15
N PHE A 500 15.71 -7.35 20.31
CA PHE A 500 17.01 -6.75 20.02
C PHE A 500 16.93 -5.52 19.09
N PHE A 501 15.88 -5.39 18.30
CA PHE A 501 15.64 -4.16 17.54
C PHE A 501 15.26 -2.99 18.43
N LEU A 502 14.54 -3.25 19.51
CA LEU A 502 14.18 -2.25 20.52
C LEU A 502 15.26 -2.05 21.60
N GLY A 503 16.35 -2.83 21.58
CA GLY A 503 17.39 -2.79 22.61
C GLY A 503 16.93 -3.26 23.97
N ILE A 504 15.92 -4.14 24.05
CA ILE A 504 15.39 -4.70 25.29
C ILE A 504 15.74 -6.19 25.41
N GLU A 505 15.85 -6.67 26.64
CA GLU A 505 16.12 -8.09 26.92
C GLU A 505 14.91 -8.95 26.56
N PRO A 506 15.11 -10.06 25.82
CA PRO A 506 14.04 -11.01 25.57
C PRO A 506 13.62 -11.74 26.86
N PRO A 507 12.35 -12.15 26.98
CA PRO A 507 11.89 -12.94 28.11
C PRO A 507 12.74 -14.21 28.29
N LYS A 508 13.00 -14.63 29.54
CA LYS A 508 13.90 -15.75 29.87
C LYS A 508 13.50 -17.08 29.20
N ASN A 509 12.23 -17.30 28.92
CA ASN A 509 11.71 -18.47 28.21
C ASN A 509 12.08 -18.50 26.71
N LEU A 510 12.46 -17.38 26.11
CA LEU A 510 12.95 -17.28 24.73
C LEU A 510 14.41 -17.72 24.60
N LEU A 511 15.21 -17.56 25.65
CA LEU A 511 16.64 -17.91 25.65
C LEU A 511 16.89 -19.42 25.78
N SER A 512 15.86 -20.24 26.01
CA SER A 512 15.99 -21.66 26.38
C SER A 512 15.42 -22.67 25.36
N GLN A 513 14.97 -22.26 24.19
CA GLN A 513 14.48 -23.22 23.17
C GLN A 513 15.42 -23.28 21.96
N PRO A 514 16.24 -24.35 21.81
CA PRO A 514 16.75 -24.71 20.50
C PRO A 514 15.59 -25.16 19.61
N PRO A 515 15.67 -24.94 18.28
CA PRO A 515 14.65 -25.44 17.36
C PRO A 515 14.51 -26.95 17.56
N LYS A 516 13.30 -27.43 17.79
CA LYS A 516 13.03 -28.86 17.83
C LYS A 516 13.27 -29.40 16.42
N GLU A 517 14.36 -30.14 16.22
CA GLU A 517 14.57 -30.96 15.04
C GLU A 517 13.45 -32.03 15.00
N LYS A 518 12.39 -31.75 14.26
CA LYS A 518 11.48 -32.78 13.80
C LYS A 518 11.93 -33.19 12.41
N GLY A 519 12.17 -34.51 12.27
CA GLY A 519 12.61 -35.13 11.05
C GLY A 519 11.74 -34.75 9.85
N GLU A 520 12.40 -34.69 8.70
CA GLU A 520 11.79 -34.55 7.39
C GLU A 520 10.61 -35.52 7.24
N GLN A 521 9.41 -34.97 7.10
CA GLN A 521 8.32 -35.60 6.39
C GLN A 521 7.99 -34.69 5.22
N ASP A 522 8.27 -35.24 4.03
CA ASP A 522 7.88 -34.69 2.73
C ASP A 522 6.34 -34.51 2.68
N ASP A 523 5.92 -33.30 2.25
CA ASP A 523 4.68 -33.07 1.52
C ASP A 523 4.84 -31.85 0.57
#